data_ace8878990dd52e678b161bb07726b65
#
_entry.id   ace8878990dd52e678b161bb07726b65
#
_cell.length_a   1.000
_cell.length_b   1.000
_cell.length_c   1.000
_cell.angle_alpha   90.00
_cell.angle_beta   90.00
_cell.angle_gamma   90.00
#
_symmetry.space_group_name_H-M   'P 1'
#
loop_
_entity.id
_entity.type
_entity.pdbx_description
1 polymer ?
#
loop_
_entity_poly.entity_id
_entity_poly.type
_entity_poly.pdbx_seq_one_letter_code
_entity_poly.pdbx_strand_id
1 'polypeptide(L)'
;MDAAARYIKVMSPSWKNVKHAQQWQNTLDKYCIPITDLPVDKIDSYLVMQCLEPIWAVIPETASRIRGRIEKILDWSRVNGYREGENPARWSGHLDQSLPRKTKIRTVKGHASMPYKELPQFWPILNSTEGLGARALEFTILTACRTSEVLNANWQE
;
A
#
# COMPACT_ATOMS: atom_id res chain seq x y z
N MET A 1 22.54 -3.23 13.97
CA MET A 1 21.53 -2.14 14.00
C MET A 1 20.62 -2.28 12.78
N ASP A 2 19.34 -2.38 12.98
CA ASP A 2 18.37 -2.69 11.94
C ASP A 2 18.28 -1.54 10.90
N ALA A 3 18.66 -1.81 9.66
CA ALA A 3 18.60 -0.85 8.55
C ALA A 3 17.18 -0.41 8.25
N ALA A 4 16.19 -1.28 8.42
CA ALA A 4 14.78 -0.96 8.23
C ALA A 4 14.30 0.06 9.26
N ALA A 5 14.61 -0.12 10.54
CA ALA A 5 14.26 0.82 11.60
C ALA A 5 14.90 2.19 11.37
N ARG A 6 16.18 2.21 10.95
CA ARG A 6 16.87 3.46 10.59
C ARG A 6 16.22 4.16 9.41
N TYR A 7 15.93 3.42 8.34
CA TYR A 7 15.23 3.95 7.17
C TYR A 7 13.89 4.57 7.56
N ILE A 8 13.06 3.83 8.30
CA ILE A 8 11.75 4.29 8.77
C ILE A 8 11.90 5.56 9.62
N LYS A 9 12.85 5.59 10.55
CA LYS A 9 13.11 6.76 11.41
C LYS A 9 13.49 8.01 10.59
N VAL A 10 14.34 7.86 9.59
CA VAL A 10 14.79 8.98 8.73
C VAL A 10 13.67 9.48 7.82
N MET A 11 12.86 8.57 7.28
CA MET A 11 11.85 8.91 6.28
C MET A 11 10.47 9.29 6.87
N SER A 12 10.16 8.82 8.07
CA SER A 12 8.85 9.04 8.71
C SER A 12 8.45 10.51 8.88
N PRO A 13 9.35 11.47 9.14
CA PRO A 13 8.96 12.89 9.22
C PRO A 13 8.37 13.46 7.91
N SER A 14 8.69 12.85 6.76
CA SER A 14 8.15 13.24 5.46
C SER A 14 6.76 12.64 5.15
N TRP A 15 6.27 11.72 5.99
CA TRP A 15 5.02 11.02 5.74
C TRP A 15 3.83 11.75 6.37
N LYS A 16 2.82 12.08 5.55
CA LYS A 16 1.60 12.77 6.01
C LYS A 16 0.79 11.99 7.07
N ASN A 17 0.90 10.66 7.10
CA ASN A 17 0.13 9.82 8.01
C ASN A 17 1.05 9.09 9.00
N VAL A 18 0.91 9.41 10.29
CA VAL A 18 1.65 8.78 11.39
C VAL A 18 1.52 7.24 11.38
N LYS A 19 0.34 6.73 11.03
CA LYS A 19 0.08 5.28 10.92
C LYS A 19 0.92 4.61 9.82
N HIS A 20 1.49 5.38 8.88
CA HIS A 20 2.27 4.83 7.77
C HIS A 20 3.57 4.17 8.25
N ALA A 21 4.27 4.77 9.22
CA ALA A 21 5.47 4.19 9.83
C ALA A 21 5.15 2.84 10.48
N GLN A 22 4.06 2.77 11.25
CA GLN A 22 3.62 1.52 11.88
C GLN A 22 3.24 0.46 10.84
N GLN A 23 2.59 0.85 9.75
CA GLN A 23 2.28 -0.08 8.64
C GLN A 23 3.53 -0.62 7.96
N TRP A 24 4.60 0.16 7.84
CA TRP A 24 5.87 -0.33 7.33
C TRP A 24 6.44 -1.40 8.25
N GLN A 25 6.56 -1.09 9.54
CA GLN A 25 7.10 -2.01 10.54
C GLN A 25 6.30 -3.32 10.57
N ASN A 26 4.99 -3.25 10.80
CA ASN A 26 4.13 -4.43 10.87
C ASN A 26 4.21 -5.32 9.63
N THR A 27 4.39 -4.71 8.45
CA THR A 27 4.48 -5.47 7.20
C THR A 27 5.82 -6.18 7.06
N LEU A 28 6.91 -5.52 7.44
CA LEU A 28 8.25 -6.11 7.41
C LEU A 28 8.34 -7.25 8.45
N ASP A 29 7.88 -7.02 9.67
CA ASP A 29 7.89 -8.03 10.73
C ASP A 29 7.10 -9.29 10.35
N LYS A 30 5.97 -9.10 9.67
CA LYS A 30 5.10 -10.21 9.28
C LYS A 30 5.61 -11.03 8.10
N TYR A 31 6.21 -10.38 7.11
CA TYR A 31 6.47 -11.02 5.82
C TYR A 31 7.95 -11.12 5.44
N CYS A 32 8.83 -10.43 6.16
CA CYS A 32 10.26 -10.42 5.86
C CYS A 32 11.09 -11.22 6.86
N ILE A 33 10.48 -12.19 7.56
CA ILE A 33 11.16 -13.04 8.55
C ILE A 33 12.48 -13.62 8.02
N PRO A 34 12.58 -14.12 6.76
CA PRO A 34 13.83 -14.68 6.25
C PRO A 34 15.02 -13.72 6.22
N ILE A 35 14.77 -12.40 6.28
CA ILE A 35 15.81 -11.37 6.16
C ILE A 35 15.91 -10.45 7.39
N THR A 36 15.04 -10.63 8.39
CA THR A 36 14.91 -9.68 9.52
C THR A 36 16.22 -9.54 10.31
N ASP A 37 16.90 -10.63 10.59
CA ASP A 37 18.11 -10.64 11.42
C ASP A 37 19.41 -10.65 10.61
N LEU A 38 19.31 -10.56 9.28
CA LEU A 38 20.49 -10.60 8.42
C LEU A 38 21.07 -9.18 8.21
N PRO A 39 22.40 -9.08 8.10
CA PRO A 39 23.05 -7.88 7.60
C PRO A 39 22.58 -7.57 6.16
N VAL A 40 22.37 -6.29 5.83
CA VAL A 40 21.83 -5.88 4.53
C VAL A 40 22.73 -6.20 3.34
N ASP A 41 24.02 -6.37 3.56
CA ASP A 41 25.01 -6.82 2.57
C ASP A 41 24.88 -8.32 2.23
N LYS A 42 24.24 -9.10 3.09
CA LYS A 42 24.00 -10.55 2.89
C LYS A 42 22.63 -10.84 2.24
N ILE A 43 21.80 -9.84 2.08
CA ILE A 43 20.48 -10.02 1.43
C ILE A 43 20.67 -10.08 -0.08
N ASP A 44 20.39 -11.25 -0.64
CA ASP A 44 20.42 -11.55 -2.08
C ASP A 44 19.01 -11.74 -2.66
N SER A 45 18.94 -12.03 -3.95
CA SER A 45 17.67 -12.23 -4.67
C SER A 45 16.93 -13.47 -4.16
N TYR A 46 17.62 -14.51 -3.74
CA TYR A 46 17.00 -15.72 -3.23
C TYR A 46 16.26 -15.45 -1.91
N LEU A 47 16.87 -14.72 -0.99
CA LEU A 47 16.27 -14.34 0.27
C LEU A 47 15.09 -13.37 0.09
N VAL A 48 15.18 -12.45 -0.86
CA VAL A 48 14.03 -11.60 -1.23
C VAL A 48 12.89 -12.45 -1.79
N MET A 49 13.17 -13.43 -2.64
CA MET A 49 12.16 -14.34 -3.18
C MET A 49 11.51 -15.19 -2.09
N GLN A 50 12.25 -15.67 -1.08
CA GLN A 50 11.67 -16.37 0.07
C GLN A 50 10.61 -15.53 0.83
N CYS A 51 10.78 -14.21 0.86
CA CYS A 51 9.76 -13.32 1.44
C CYS A 51 8.53 -13.16 0.54
N LEU A 52 8.71 -13.18 -0.78
CA LEU A 52 7.69 -12.78 -1.75
C LEU A 52 6.89 -13.95 -2.32
N GLU A 53 7.53 -15.06 -2.68
CA GLU A 53 6.89 -16.20 -3.33
C GLU A 53 5.64 -16.73 -2.60
N PRO A 54 5.68 -16.94 -1.26
CA PRO A 54 4.52 -17.47 -0.55
C PRO A 54 3.27 -16.62 -0.64
N ILE A 55 3.44 -15.32 -0.89
CA ILE A 55 2.36 -14.33 -0.88
C ILE A 55 2.08 -13.72 -2.26
N TRP A 56 2.93 -13.96 -3.25
CA TRP A 56 2.85 -13.29 -4.55
C TRP A 56 1.57 -13.59 -5.31
N ALA A 57 1.15 -14.85 -5.32
CA ALA A 57 -0.09 -15.27 -5.97
C ALA A 57 -1.34 -15.05 -5.10
N VAL A 58 -1.19 -15.07 -3.77
CA VAL A 58 -2.32 -15.01 -2.82
C VAL A 58 -2.77 -13.57 -2.57
N ILE A 59 -1.81 -12.68 -2.31
CA ILE A 59 -2.06 -11.25 -1.99
C ILE A 59 -1.14 -10.33 -2.82
N PRO A 60 -1.26 -10.32 -4.16
CA PRO A 60 -0.29 -9.70 -5.07
C PRO A 60 -0.08 -8.20 -4.82
N GLU A 61 -1.11 -7.45 -4.41
CA GLU A 61 -0.96 -6.02 -4.07
C GLU A 61 -0.08 -5.83 -2.83
N THR A 62 -0.28 -6.63 -1.81
CA THR A 62 0.54 -6.59 -0.59
C THR A 62 1.96 -7.03 -0.89
N ALA A 63 2.15 -8.13 -1.62
CA ALA A 63 3.45 -8.63 -2.03
C ALA A 63 4.25 -7.59 -2.83
N SER A 64 3.61 -6.93 -3.79
CA SER A 64 4.23 -5.84 -4.56
C SER A 64 4.66 -4.65 -3.68
N ARG A 65 3.84 -4.30 -2.67
CA ARG A 65 4.20 -3.25 -1.70
C ARG A 65 5.37 -3.66 -0.81
N ILE A 66 5.42 -4.92 -0.37
CA ILE A 66 6.52 -5.46 0.42
C ILE A 66 7.80 -5.41 -0.40
N ARG A 67 7.79 -5.92 -1.63
CA ARG A 67 8.93 -5.83 -2.55
C ARG A 67 9.44 -4.39 -2.65
N GLY A 68 8.56 -3.41 -2.91
CA GLY A 68 8.95 -2.01 -3.01
C GLY A 68 9.48 -1.41 -1.70
N ARG A 69 9.07 -1.94 -0.53
CA ARG A 69 9.64 -1.55 0.77
C ARG A 69 11.05 -2.09 0.94
N ILE A 70 11.26 -3.36 0.64
CA ILE A 70 12.59 -4.00 0.66
C ILE A 70 13.52 -3.25 -0.29
N GLU A 71 13.08 -3.00 -1.53
CA GLU A 71 13.86 -2.26 -2.54
C GLU A 71 14.33 -0.89 -2.00
N LYS A 72 13.43 -0.11 -1.42
CA LYS A 72 13.76 1.22 -0.87
C LYS A 72 14.74 1.15 0.29
N ILE A 73 14.60 0.19 1.20
CA ILE A 73 15.53 0.00 2.32
C ILE A 73 16.92 -0.38 1.80
N LEU A 74 17.00 -1.28 0.82
CA LEU A 74 18.26 -1.73 0.27
C LEU A 74 18.94 -0.65 -0.59
N ASP A 75 18.18 0.16 -1.33
CA ASP A 75 18.73 1.33 -2.04
C ASP A 75 19.26 2.38 -1.07
N TRP A 76 18.51 2.68 -0.02
CA TRP A 76 18.97 3.58 1.04
C TRP A 76 20.24 3.03 1.73
N SER A 77 20.28 1.73 1.98
CA SER A 77 21.45 1.06 2.57
C SER A 77 22.68 1.16 1.67
N ARG A 78 22.51 1.05 0.36
CA ARG A 78 23.57 1.22 -0.63
C ARG A 78 24.11 2.66 -0.63
N VAL A 79 23.25 3.65 -0.65
CA VAL A 79 23.63 5.07 -0.61
C VAL A 79 24.40 5.41 0.68
N ASN A 80 24.07 4.75 1.79
CA ASN A 80 24.74 4.95 3.07
C ASN A 80 25.97 4.03 3.28
N GLY A 81 26.40 3.28 2.27
CA GLY A 81 27.59 2.42 2.34
C GLY A 81 27.43 1.14 3.18
N TYR A 82 26.20 0.73 3.49
CA TYR A 82 25.93 -0.48 4.26
C TYR A 82 25.87 -1.74 3.40
N ARG A 83 25.80 -1.58 2.08
CA ARG A 83 25.89 -2.66 1.09
C ARG A 83 26.44 -2.13 -0.22
N GLU A 84 26.95 -3.04 -1.04
CA GLU A 84 27.40 -2.77 -2.40
C GLU A 84 26.58 -3.58 -3.43
N GLY A 85 26.80 -3.29 -4.71
CA GLY A 85 26.19 -4.01 -5.83
C GLY A 85 24.76 -3.62 -6.14
N GLU A 86 24.16 -4.41 -7.02
CA GLU A 86 22.79 -4.22 -7.50
C GLU A 86 21.75 -4.50 -6.41
N ASN A 87 20.60 -3.87 -6.51
CA ASN A 87 19.51 -4.09 -5.56
C ASN A 87 18.76 -5.40 -5.90
N PRO A 88 18.81 -6.43 -5.03
CA PRO A 88 18.17 -7.72 -5.28
C PRO A 88 16.65 -7.68 -5.26
N ALA A 89 16.04 -6.59 -4.78
CA ALA A 89 14.60 -6.37 -4.80
C ALA A 89 14.12 -5.52 -5.99
N ARG A 90 15.04 -5.13 -6.90
CA ARG A 90 14.69 -4.39 -8.11
C ARG A 90 13.68 -5.18 -8.95
N TRP A 91 12.66 -4.48 -9.45
CA TRP A 91 11.64 -5.10 -10.27
C TRP A 91 12.10 -5.23 -11.72
N SER A 92 12.33 -4.11 -12.38
CA SER A 92 12.59 -4.05 -13.81
C SER A 92 13.94 -4.65 -14.17
N GLY A 93 13.91 -5.61 -15.11
CA GLY A 93 15.11 -6.33 -15.56
C GLY A 93 15.71 -7.27 -14.51
N HIS A 94 14.97 -7.60 -13.45
CA HIS A 94 15.43 -8.50 -12.39
C HIS A 94 14.30 -9.41 -11.91
N LEU A 95 13.53 -9.02 -10.87
CA LEU A 95 12.47 -9.87 -10.33
C LEU A 95 11.28 -10.06 -11.28
N ASP A 96 11.09 -9.18 -12.25
CA ASP A 96 10.10 -9.35 -13.32
C ASP A 96 10.38 -10.51 -14.27
N GLN A 97 11.59 -11.10 -14.21
CA GLN A 97 11.95 -12.33 -14.93
C GLN A 97 11.58 -13.59 -14.13
N SER A 98 11.42 -13.46 -12.79
CA SER A 98 11.15 -14.59 -11.90
C SER A 98 9.70 -14.60 -11.39
N LEU A 99 9.04 -13.43 -11.33
CA LEU A 99 7.69 -13.29 -10.81
C LEU A 99 6.74 -12.74 -11.89
N PRO A 100 5.54 -13.34 -12.06
CA PRO A 100 4.55 -12.80 -12.97
C PRO A 100 4.04 -11.43 -12.51
N ARG A 101 3.73 -10.54 -13.45
CA ARG A 101 3.13 -9.24 -13.13
C ARG A 101 1.81 -9.43 -12.38
N LYS A 102 1.61 -8.67 -11.29
CA LYS A 102 0.40 -8.75 -10.44
C LYS A 102 -0.91 -8.61 -11.22
N THR A 103 -0.94 -7.82 -12.29
CA THR A 103 -2.09 -7.65 -13.18
C THR A 103 -2.49 -8.91 -13.94
N LYS A 104 -1.53 -9.85 -14.15
CA LYS A 104 -1.78 -11.16 -14.76
C LYS A 104 -2.27 -12.20 -13.74
N ILE A 105 -1.98 -12.00 -12.45
CA ILE A 105 -2.40 -12.91 -11.38
C ILE A 105 -3.85 -12.63 -10.98
N ARG A 106 -4.20 -11.37 -10.81
CA ARG A 106 -5.53 -10.96 -10.36
C ARG A 106 -5.99 -9.73 -11.13
N THR A 107 -7.10 -9.88 -11.81
CA THR A 107 -7.84 -8.74 -12.35
C THR A 107 -8.57 -8.05 -11.20
N VAL A 108 -8.29 -6.78 -10.99
CA VAL A 108 -9.01 -5.96 -10.01
C VAL A 108 -10.41 -5.73 -10.55
N LYS A 109 -11.42 -6.37 -9.97
CA LYS A 109 -12.82 -6.02 -10.21
C LYS A 109 -13.15 -4.80 -9.36
N GLY A 110 -13.78 -3.80 -9.95
CA GLY A 110 -14.37 -2.69 -9.21
C GLY A 110 -15.36 -3.18 -8.15
N HIS A 111 -15.54 -2.41 -7.10
CA HIS A 111 -16.61 -2.67 -6.15
C HIS A 111 -17.97 -2.56 -6.87
N ALA A 112 -18.97 -3.30 -6.38
CA ALA A 112 -20.33 -3.12 -6.84
C ALA A 112 -20.75 -1.65 -6.64
N SER A 113 -21.28 -1.06 -7.68
CA SER A 113 -21.72 0.34 -7.66
C SER A 113 -23.04 0.45 -8.43
N MET A 114 -23.90 1.34 -7.98
CA MET A 114 -25.10 1.68 -8.73
C MET A 114 -24.70 2.41 -10.01
N PRO A 115 -25.23 2.01 -11.20
CA PRO A 115 -25.02 2.76 -12.43
C PRO A 115 -25.54 4.20 -12.28
N TYR A 116 -24.78 5.18 -12.76
CA TYR A 116 -25.15 6.59 -12.61
C TYR A 116 -26.52 6.93 -13.26
N LYS A 117 -26.94 6.16 -14.27
CA LYS A 117 -28.23 6.30 -14.95
C LYS A 117 -29.44 5.97 -14.05
N GLU A 118 -29.18 5.21 -12.96
CA GLU A 118 -30.21 4.87 -11.97
C GLU A 118 -30.32 5.93 -10.86
N LEU A 119 -29.40 6.88 -10.81
CA LEU A 119 -29.40 7.95 -9.81
C LEU A 119 -30.70 8.77 -9.78
N PRO A 120 -31.31 9.17 -10.93
CA PRO A 120 -32.56 9.91 -10.90
C PRO A 120 -33.72 9.15 -10.24
N GLN A 121 -33.73 7.83 -10.32
CA GLN A 121 -34.73 6.98 -9.67
C GLN A 121 -34.45 6.78 -8.19
N PHE A 122 -33.17 6.70 -7.82
CA PHE A 122 -32.71 6.55 -6.45
C PHE A 122 -32.86 7.86 -5.63
N TRP A 123 -32.68 9.00 -6.27
CA TRP A 123 -32.62 10.29 -5.59
C TRP A 123 -33.87 10.64 -4.76
N PRO A 124 -35.13 10.45 -5.23
CA PRO A 124 -36.31 10.68 -4.41
C PRO A 124 -36.38 9.79 -3.18
N ILE A 125 -35.96 8.53 -3.32
CA ILE A 125 -35.89 7.58 -2.20
C ILE A 125 -34.90 8.07 -1.14
N LEU A 126 -33.71 8.45 -1.56
CA LEU A 126 -32.67 8.98 -0.65
C LEU A 126 -33.15 10.24 0.05
N ASN A 127 -33.74 11.16 -0.69
CA ASN A 127 -34.21 12.44 -0.17
C ASN A 127 -35.36 12.28 0.87
N SER A 128 -36.19 11.24 0.73
CA SER A 128 -37.25 10.92 1.70
C SER A 128 -36.75 10.08 2.89
N THR A 129 -35.53 9.56 2.81
CA THR A 129 -34.96 8.77 3.90
C THR A 129 -34.47 9.68 5.02
N GLU A 130 -34.94 9.45 6.23
CA GLU A 130 -34.53 10.21 7.41
C GLU A 130 -33.15 9.75 7.94
N GLY A 131 -32.48 10.67 8.63
CA GLY A 131 -31.25 10.39 9.35
C GLY A 131 -30.00 11.00 8.72
N LEU A 132 -28.96 11.16 9.56
CA LEU A 132 -27.70 11.81 9.20
C LEU A 132 -26.96 11.09 8.08
N GLY A 133 -27.06 9.75 8.05
CA GLY A 133 -26.42 8.94 7.00
C GLY A 133 -26.97 9.25 5.60
N ALA A 134 -28.29 9.46 5.48
CA ALA A 134 -28.91 9.83 4.22
C ALA A 134 -28.43 11.22 3.75
N ARG A 135 -28.40 12.19 4.67
CA ARG A 135 -27.88 13.55 4.37
C ARG A 135 -26.41 13.54 3.98
N ALA A 136 -25.58 12.75 4.67
CA ALA A 136 -24.16 12.58 4.33
C ALA A 136 -23.97 11.94 2.94
N LEU A 137 -24.83 10.98 2.56
CA LEU A 137 -24.79 10.36 1.23
C LEU A 137 -25.24 11.36 0.14
N GLU A 138 -26.29 12.14 0.37
CA GLU A 138 -26.70 13.23 -0.54
C GLU A 138 -25.56 14.21 -0.78
N PHE A 139 -24.92 14.67 0.30
CA PHE A 139 -23.78 15.57 0.22
C PHE A 139 -22.62 14.93 -0.56
N THR A 140 -22.33 13.64 -0.31
CA THR A 140 -21.31 12.90 -1.05
C THR A 140 -21.61 12.84 -2.55
N ILE A 141 -22.88 12.56 -2.92
CA ILE A 141 -23.29 12.48 -4.33
C ILE A 141 -23.19 13.85 -5.02
N LEU A 142 -23.63 14.91 -4.36
CA LEU A 142 -23.64 16.26 -4.93
C LEU A 142 -22.24 16.86 -5.07
N THR A 143 -21.34 16.54 -4.15
CA THR A 143 -20.00 17.15 -4.10
C THR A 143 -18.89 16.24 -4.62
N ALA A 144 -19.15 14.95 -4.79
CA ALA A 144 -18.16 13.91 -5.10
C ALA A 144 -16.98 13.86 -4.10
N CYS A 145 -17.16 14.34 -2.87
CA CYS A 145 -16.17 14.30 -1.81
C CYS A 145 -15.92 12.88 -1.32
N ARG A 146 -14.73 12.64 -0.76
CA ARG A 146 -14.44 11.36 -0.10
C ARG A 146 -15.22 11.24 1.21
N THR A 147 -15.56 10.01 1.60
CA THR A 147 -16.29 9.74 2.86
C THR A 147 -15.64 10.43 4.07
N SER A 148 -14.31 10.44 4.15
CA SER A 148 -13.61 11.11 5.27
C SER A 148 -13.75 12.64 5.25
N GLU A 149 -13.87 13.24 4.08
CA GLU A 149 -14.08 14.68 3.91
C GLU A 149 -15.50 15.04 4.36
N VAL A 150 -16.49 14.25 3.92
CA VAL A 150 -17.89 14.43 4.31
C VAL A 150 -18.09 14.27 5.83
N LEU A 151 -17.49 13.25 6.43
CA LEU A 151 -17.64 12.98 7.87
C LEU A 151 -16.92 14.02 8.78
N ASN A 152 -15.96 14.74 8.24
CA ASN A 152 -15.24 15.80 8.97
C ASN A 152 -15.57 17.22 8.47
N ALA A 153 -16.55 17.36 7.58
CA ALA A 153 -16.97 18.67 7.08
C ALA A 153 -17.49 19.56 8.21
N ASN A 154 -17.08 20.81 8.20
CA ASN A 154 -17.50 21.84 9.12
C ASN A 154 -18.16 23.00 8.39
N TRP A 155 -19.13 23.68 9.04
CA TRP A 155 -19.82 24.83 8.47
C TRP A 155 -18.94 26.09 8.26
N GLN A 156 -17.68 26.00 8.62
CA GLN A 156 -16.71 27.10 8.49
C GLN A 156 -15.75 26.94 7.30
N GLU A 157 -15.93 25.89 6.49
CA GLU A 157 -15.11 25.62 5.29
C GLU A 157 -15.68 26.24 4.01
#